data_8c553caebbfb1782bf3538cc9c244b4a
#
_entry.id   8c553caebbfb1782bf3538cc9c244b4a
#
_cell.length_a   1.000
_cell.length_b   1.000
_cell.length_c   1.000
_cell.angle_alpha   90.00
_cell.angle_beta   90.00
_cell.angle_gamma   90.00
#
_symmetry.space_group_name_H-M   'P 1'
#
loop_
_entity.id
_entity.type
_entity.pdbx_description
1 polymer ?
#
loop_
_entity_poly.entity_id
_entity_poly.type
_entity_poly.pdbx_seq_one_letter_code
_entity_poly.pdbx_strand_id
1 'polypeptide(L)'
;MFKKIFPLLRDIAIVIGGNIIYACGVAFFILPGGLITGGTTGIALFIQHLFGVPISAFVLCFNAVMFFLGLLVLGRKFAATTILSTFVYPIALEMIQRLSNGFVITTDPVLCTVFGGLCIGTAIGIVIRTGASTGGMDIPPLVLNKLFRLPVSVTMYLFDFVILILQAFSCTGEEVLYGILLILIYTIVLDKCLMIGTEKVEIKVISHEHERIRQEILQEIDRGVTILNGQTGYMRENTELVLSVVSSREVGRVRKLVHSIDSSAFLIISRVTEVRGRGFTQEKEYK
;
A
#
# COMPACT_ATOMS: atom_id res chain seq x y z
N MET A 1 -26.32 -0.61 -14.23
CA MET A 1 -25.79 -1.86 -13.66
C MET A 1 -24.30 -2.05 -14.00
N PHE A 2 -23.86 -1.90 -15.22
CA PHE A 2 -22.46 -2.04 -15.68
C PHE A 2 -21.43 -1.13 -14.96
N LYS A 3 -21.76 0.12 -14.65
CA LYS A 3 -20.85 1.07 -13.95
C LYS A 3 -20.45 0.65 -12.52
N LYS A 4 -21.23 -0.22 -11.84
CA LYS A 4 -20.92 -0.73 -10.48
C LYS A 4 -20.18 -2.07 -10.50
N ILE A 5 -20.28 -2.84 -11.59
CA ILE A 5 -19.66 -4.18 -11.70
C ILE A 5 -18.18 -4.08 -12.08
N PHE A 6 -17.82 -3.14 -12.94
CA PHE A 6 -16.44 -2.96 -13.43
C PHE A 6 -15.40 -2.71 -12.32
N PRO A 7 -15.63 -1.81 -11.33
CA PRO A 7 -14.69 -1.62 -10.23
C PRO A 7 -14.56 -2.87 -9.35
N LEU A 8 -15.64 -3.64 -9.15
CA LEU A 8 -15.60 -4.87 -8.37
C LEU A 8 -14.77 -5.96 -9.06
N LEU A 9 -14.97 -6.16 -10.36
CA LEU A 9 -14.16 -7.13 -11.14
C LEU A 9 -12.68 -6.75 -11.16
N ARG A 10 -12.38 -5.47 -11.28
CA ARG A 10 -11.01 -4.96 -11.19
C ARG A 10 -10.39 -5.26 -9.81
N ASP A 11 -11.11 -4.99 -8.72
CA ASP A 11 -10.63 -5.23 -7.37
C ASP A 11 -10.40 -6.73 -7.14
N ILE A 12 -11.29 -7.61 -7.62
CA ILE A 12 -11.13 -9.07 -7.58
C ILE A 12 -9.88 -9.51 -8.36
N ALA A 13 -9.69 -9.02 -9.59
CA ALA A 13 -8.52 -9.36 -10.40
C ALA A 13 -7.20 -8.91 -9.73
N ILE A 14 -7.20 -7.75 -9.09
CA ILE A 14 -6.05 -7.23 -8.35
C ILE A 14 -5.76 -8.09 -7.12
N VAL A 15 -6.79 -8.52 -6.37
CA VAL A 15 -6.63 -9.42 -5.22
C VAL A 15 -6.06 -10.77 -5.65
N ILE A 16 -6.56 -11.36 -6.73
CA ILE A 16 -6.04 -12.61 -7.28
C ILE A 16 -4.57 -12.44 -7.69
N GLY A 17 -4.26 -11.39 -8.46
CA GLY A 17 -2.88 -11.10 -8.88
C GLY A 17 -1.92 -10.87 -7.71
N GLY A 18 -2.35 -10.14 -6.69
CA GLY A 18 -1.58 -9.93 -5.47
C GLY A 18 -1.29 -11.24 -4.73
N ASN A 19 -2.29 -12.11 -4.59
CA ASN A 19 -2.09 -13.42 -3.95
C ASN A 19 -1.18 -14.35 -4.77
N ILE A 20 -1.20 -14.27 -6.10
CA ILE A 20 -0.25 -15.02 -6.96
C ILE A 20 1.18 -14.50 -6.75
N ILE A 21 1.39 -13.18 -6.71
CA ILE A 21 2.71 -12.59 -6.43
C ILE A 21 3.20 -13.03 -5.04
N TYR A 22 2.31 -13.02 -4.04
CA TYR A 22 2.63 -13.50 -2.70
C TYR A 22 3.07 -14.97 -2.72
N ALA A 23 2.29 -15.83 -3.39
CA ALA A 23 2.60 -17.24 -3.53
C ALA A 23 3.93 -17.50 -4.28
N CYS A 24 4.25 -16.73 -5.32
CA CYS A 24 5.56 -16.75 -5.99
C CYS A 24 6.69 -16.38 -5.03
N GLY A 25 6.53 -15.32 -4.24
CA GLY A 25 7.51 -14.89 -3.23
C GLY A 25 7.80 -16.00 -2.23
N VAL A 26 6.75 -16.65 -1.73
CA VAL A 26 6.88 -17.76 -0.77
C VAL A 26 7.50 -19.00 -1.41
N ALA A 27 7.01 -19.42 -2.59
CA ALA A 27 7.48 -20.64 -3.25
C ALA A 27 8.94 -20.58 -3.71
N PHE A 28 9.37 -19.45 -4.27
CA PHE A 28 10.68 -19.32 -4.90
C PHE A 28 11.77 -18.72 -4.01
N PHE A 29 11.39 -18.06 -2.91
CA PHE A 29 12.38 -17.39 -2.06
C PHE A 29 12.25 -17.77 -0.58
N ILE A 30 11.06 -17.69 0.02
CA ILE A 30 10.92 -17.96 1.46
C ILE A 30 11.20 -19.42 1.80
N LEU A 31 10.54 -20.34 1.10
CA LEU A 31 10.69 -21.78 1.36
C LEU A 31 12.11 -22.28 1.04
N PRO A 32 12.70 -21.99 -0.15
CA PRO A 32 14.05 -22.44 -0.46
C PRO A 32 15.13 -21.79 0.41
N GLY A 33 14.93 -20.54 0.85
CA GLY A 33 15.85 -19.83 1.74
C GLY A 33 15.75 -20.23 3.21
N GLY A 34 14.77 -21.07 3.58
CA GLY A 34 14.55 -21.43 4.99
C GLY A 34 14.22 -20.22 5.88
N LEU A 35 13.64 -19.16 5.30
CA LEU A 35 13.44 -17.89 6.00
C LEU A 35 12.26 -17.98 6.96
N ILE A 36 12.47 -17.49 8.17
CA ILE A 36 11.38 -17.28 9.13
C ILE A 36 10.64 -15.99 8.76
N THR A 37 9.33 -16.01 8.91
CA THR A 37 8.46 -14.88 8.63
C THR A 37 7.67 -14.51 9.88
N GLY A 38 7.20 -13.26 9.93
CA GLY A 38 6.16 -12.84 10.89
C GLY A 38 4.82 -13.52 10.61
N GLY A 39 3.77 -12.88 11.05
CA GLY A 39 2.41 -13.30 10.76
C GLY A 39 1.88 -14.45 11.62
N THR A 40 0.74 -14.99 11.21
CA THR A 40 -0.01 -16.00 11.98
C THR A 40 0.77 -17.29 12.17
N THR A 41 1.55 -17.71 11.15
CA THR A 41 2.36 -18.93 11.22
C THR A 41 3.48 -18.80 12.26
N GLY A 42 4.10 -17.62 12.35
CA GLY A 42 5.13 -17.35 13.34
C GLY A 42 4.60 -17.48 14.77
N ILE A 43 3.43 -16.93 15.07
CA ILE A 43 2.78 -17.11 16.38
C ILE A 43 2.42 -18.58 16.61
N ALA A 44 1.91 -19.26 15.58
CA ALA A 44 1.53 -20.67 15.69
C ALA A 44 2.70 -21.57 16.04
N LEU A 45 3.88 -21.35 15.45
CA LEU A 45 5.12 -22.07 15.78
C LEU A 45 5.54 -21.84 17.24
N PHE A 46 5.51 -20.60 17.70
CA PHE A 46 5.81 -20.26 19.09
C PHE A 46 4.84 -20.94 20.07
N ILE A 47 3.54 -20.90 19.79
CA ILE A 47 2.51 -21.55 20.61
C ILE A 47 2.65 -23.07 20.59
N GLN A 48 2.96 -23.67 19.45
CA GLN A 48 3.25 -25.10 19.35
C GLN A 48 4.43 -25.50 20.24
N HIS A 49 5.50 -24.70 20.22
CA HIS A 49 6.70 -24.97 21.03
C HIS A 49 6.39 -24.91 22.53
N LEU A 50 5.54 -23.98 22.98
CA LEU A 50 5.23 -23.81 24.40
C LEU A 50 4.14 -24.78 24.89
N PHE A 51 3.11 -25.00 24.12
CA PHE A 51 1.87 -25.65 24.56
C PHE A 51 1.56 -26.95 23.80
N GLY A 52 2.35 -27.30 22.78
CA GLY A 52 2.11 -28.48 21.94
C GLY A 52 0.86 -28.41 21.06
N VAL A 53 0.26 -27.22 20.90
CA VAL A 53 -0.95 -27.03 20.08
C VAL A 53 -0.62 -27.22 18.59
N PRO A 54 -1.36 -28.02 17.81
CA PRO A 54 -1.11 -28.17 16.38
C PRO A 54 -1.19 -26.80 15.64
N ILE A 55 -0.20 -26.50 14.80
CA ILE A 55 -0.12 -25.24 14.03
C ILE A 55 -1.41 -24.98 13.26
N SER A 56 -1.92 -25.98 12.56
CA SER A 56 -3.14 -25.87 11.75
C SER A 56 -4.37 -25.48 12.56
N ALA A 57 -4.52 -26.04 13.75
CA ALA A 57 -5.65 -25.72 14.64
C ALA A 57 -5.55 -24.27 15.16
N PHE A 58 -4.34 -23.84 15.58
CA PHE A 58 -4.14 -22.48 16.03
C PHE A 58 -4.38 -21.47 14.89
N VAL A 59 -3.77 -21.68 13.70
CA VAL A 59 -3.94 -20.80 12.54
C VAL A 59 -5.40 -20.68 12.14
N LEU A 60 -6.14 -21.80 12.11
CA LEU A 60 -7.55 -21.78 11.77
C LEU A 60 -8.35 -20.94 12.76
N CYS A 61 -8.17 -21.17 14.06
CA CYS A 61 -8.87 -20.44 15.11
C CYS A 61 -8.52 -18.95 15.08
N PHE A 62 -7.23 -18.62 14.98
CA PHE A 62 -6.75 -17.24 14.92
C PHE A 62 -7.31 -16.51 13.69
N ASN A 63 -7.21 -17.11 12.50
CA ASN A 63 -7.74 -16.52 11.28
C ASN A 63 -9.24 -16.33 11.32
N ALA A 64 -9.99 -17.26 11.92
CA ALA A 64 -11.43 -17.11 12.12
C ALA A 64 -11.75 -15.91 13.04
N VAL A 65 -11.05 -15.79 14.17
CA VAL A 65 -11.23 -14.64 15.09
C VAL A 65 -10.90 -13.33 14.38
N MET A 66 -9.77 -13.27 13.67
CA MET A 66 -9.35 -12.07 12.92
C MET A 66 -10.33 -11.74 11.80
N PHE A 67 -10.85 -12.74 11.10
CA PHE A 67 -11.88 -12.55 10.08
C PHE A 67 -13.16 -11.91 10.65
N PHE A 68 -13.69 -12.43 11.77
CA PHE A 68 -14.87 -11.85 12.42
C PHE A 68 -14.60 -10.43 12.92
N LEU A 69 -13.43 -10.17 13.49
CA LEU A 69 -13.01 -8.83 13.90
C LEU A 69 -12.93 -7.88 12.72
N GLY A 70 -12.34 -8.32 11.61
CA GLY A 70 -12.29 -7.58 10.36
C GLY A 70 -13.69 -7.32 9.78
N LEU A 71 -14.58 -8.31 9.80
CA LEU A 71 -15.97 -8.15 9.35
C LEU A 71 -16.72 -7.08 10.17
N LEU A 72 -16.58 -7.10 11.49
CA LEU A 72 -17.24 -6.15 12.38
C LEU A 72 -16.71 -4.73 12.22
N VAL A 73 -15.38 -4.57 12.12
CA VAL A 73 -14.76 -3.26 12.09
C VAL A 73 -14.64 -2.72 10.66
N LEU A 74 -14.14 -3.53 9.69
CA LEU A 74 -13.86 -3.09 8.34
C LEU A 74 -15.04 -3.27 7.37
N GLY A 75 -15.98 -4.16 7.71
CA GLY A 75 -17.26 -4.31 7.03
C GLY A 75 -17.30 -5.41 5.96
N ARG A 76 -18.49 -5.55 5.33
CA ARG A 76 -18.82 -6.70 4.45
C ARG A 76 -17.95 -6.78 3.16
N LYS A 77 -17.58 -5.63 2.56
CA LYS A 77 -16.74 -5.62 1.35
C LYS A 77 -15.36 -6.20 1.67
N PHE A 78 -14.77 -5.80 2.79
CA PHE A 78 -13.51 -6.34 3.28
C PHE A 78 -13.58 -7.85 3.50
N ALA A 79 -14.61 -8.32 4.20
CA ALA A 79 -14.79 -9.74 4.49
C ALA A 79 -14.89 -10.59 3.20
N ALA A 80 -15.68 -10.15 2.21
CA ALA A 80 -15.83 -10.87 0.95
C ALA A 80 -14.50 -11.00 0.18
N THR A 81 -13.69 -9.95 0.13
CA THR A 81 -12.39 -9.97 -0.55
C THR A 81 -11.34 -10.74 0.24
N THR A 82 -11.41 -10.74 1.57
CA THR A 82 -10.53 -11.54 2.43
C THR A 82 -10.82 -13.03 2.31
N ILE A 83 -12.10 -13.45 2.22
CA ILE A 83 -12.45 -14.84 1.90
C ILE A 83 -11.81 -15.26 0.57
N LEU A 84 -11.90 -14.43 -0.46
CA LEU A 84 -11.27 -14.72 -1.75
C LEU A 84 -9.76 -14.99 -1.61
N SER A 85 -9.04 -14.13 -0.88
CA SER A 85 -7.61 -14.32 -0.62
C SER A 85 -7.32 -15.62 0.12
N THR A 86 -8.15 -15.98 1.10
CA THR A 86 -8.00 -17.21 1.90
C THR A 86 -8.00 -18.47 1.05
N PHE A 87 -8.71 -18.48 -0.08
CA PHE A 87 -8.72 -19.61 -1.01
C PHE A 87 -7.69 -19.48 -2.14
N VAL A 88 -7.53 -18.27 -2.70
CA VAL A 88 -6.64 -18.05 -3.85
C VAL A 88 -5.18 -18.28 -3.49
N TYR A 89 -4.73 -17.81 -2.32
CA TYR A 89 -3.32 -17.92 -1.94
C TYR A 89 -2.85 -19.38 -1.81
N PRO A 90 -3.51 -20.27 -1.04
CA PRO A 90 -3.05 -21.67 -0.94
C PRO A 90 -3.10 -22.42 -2.26
N ILE A 91 -4.15 -22.19 -3.06
CA ILE A 91 -4.28 -22.81 -4.39
C ILE A 91 -3.15 -22.34 -5.30
N ALA A 92 -2.86 -21.04 -5.34
CA ALA A 92 -1.77 -20.49 -6.15
C ALA A 92 -0.41 -21.06 -5.70
N LEU A 93 -0.16 -21.13 -4.38
CA LEU A 93 1.07 -21.66 -3.81
C LEU A 93 1.27 -23.13 -4.21
N GLU A 94 0.23 -23.95 -4.04
CA GLU A 94 0.29 -25.37 -4.41
C GLU A 94 0.51 -25.56 -5.92
N MET A 95 -0.20 -24.79 -6.75
CA MET A 95 -0.01 -24.83 -8.21
C MET A 95 1.42 -24.44 -8.61
N ILE A 96 1.96 -23.37 -8.04
CA ILE A 96 3.34 -22.93 -8.34
C ILE A 96 4.34 -23.99 -7.91
N GLN A 97 4.20 -24.56 -6.72
CA GLN A 97 5.10 -25.63 -6.24
C GLN A 97 5.06 -26.88 -7.14
N ARG A 98 3.86 -27.28 -7.59
CA ARG A 98 3.73 -28.42 -8.52
C ARG A 98 4.31 -28.13 -9.90
N LEU A 99 4.05 -26.92 -10.45
CA LEU A 99 4.54 -26.52 -11.77
C LEU A 99 6.05 -26.29 -11.78
N SER A 100 6.62 -25.81 -10.69
CA SER A 100 8.06 -25.60 -10.58
C SER A 100 8.86 -26.92 -10.53
N ASN A 101 8.21 -28.06 -10.26
CA ASN A 101 8.87 -29.38 -10.22
C ASN A 101 10.16 -29.39 -9.39
N GLY A 102 10.22 -28.62 -8.30
CA GLY A 102 11.41 -28.47 -7.49
C GLY A 102 12.44 -27.47 -8.04
N PHE A 103 12.10 -26.71 -9.09
CA PHE A 103 12.95 -25.64 -9.58
C PHE A 103 13.11 -24.55 -8.50
N VAL A 104 14.35 -24.29 -8.13
CA VAL A 104 14.75 -23.28 -7.14
C VAL A 104 15.54 -22.20 -7.86
N ILE A 105 15.11 -20.95 -7.75
CA ILE A 105 15.80 -19.80 -8.37
C ILE A 105 17.15 -19.59 -7.68
N THR A 106 17.14 -19.58 -6.35
CA THR A 106 18.31 -19.39 -5.50
C THR A 106 18.06 -19.96 -4.12
N THR A 107 19.12 -20.42 -3.46
CA THR A 107 19.13 -20.80 -2.03
C THR A 107 19.96 -19.85 -1.20
N ASP A 108 20.52 -18.80 -1.82
CA ASP A 108 21.26 -17.76 -1.11
C ASP A 108 20.32 -16.99 -0.17
N PRO A 109 20.55 -17.02 1.16
CA PRO A 109 19.64 -16.41 2.12
C PRO A 109 19.46 -14.89 1.94
N VAL A 110 20.49 -14.18 1.46
CA VAL A 110 20.42 -12.74 1.22
C VAL A 110 19.52 -12.44 0.02
N LEU A 111 19.74 -13.16 -1.11
CA LEU A 111 18.89 -13.01 -2.30
C LEU A 111 17.45 -13.41 -2.00
N CYS A 112 17.25 -14.53 -1.29
CA CYS A 112 15.93 -14.98 -0.85
C CYS A 112 15.23 -13.91 0.02
N THR A 113 15.93 -13.29 0.95
CA THR A 113 15.41 -12.24 1.82
C THR A 113 15.01 -11.01 1.01
N VAL A 114 15.86 -10.54 0.10
CA VAL A 114 15.60 -9.34 -0.70
C VAL A 114 14.42 -9.56 -1.66
N PHE A 115 14.47 -10.59 -2.49
CA PHE A 115 13.42 -10.82 -3.49
C PHE A 115 12.13 -11.33 -2.85
N GLY A 116 12.20 -12.14 -1.79
CA GLY A 116 11.04 -12.53 -1.00
C GLY A 116 10.35 -11.31 -0.38
N GLY A 117 11.12 -10.41 0.24
CA GLY A 117 10.60 -9.16 0.80
C GLY A 117 9.95 -8.24 -0.25
N LEU A 118 10.56 -8.10 -1.43
CA LEU A 118 10.00 -7.33 -2.55
C LEU A 118 8.67 -7.92 -3.02
N CYS A 119 8.59 -9.24 -3.20
CA CYS A 119 7.36 -9.90 -3.63
C CYS A 119 6.26 -9.78 -2.57
N ILE A 120 6.56 -10.09 -1.31
CA ILE A 120 5.59 -10.04 -0.20
C ILE A 120 5.08 -8.61 0.00
N GLY A 121 5.97 -7.62 0.11
CA GLY A 121 5.58 -6.23 0.32
C GLY A 121 4.73 -5.67 -0.81
N THR A 122 5.07 -5.99 -2.06
CA THR A 122 4.29 -5.60 -3.24
C THR A 122 2.91 -6.27 -3.22
N ALA A 123 2.86 -7.57 -2.96
CA ALA A 123 1.64 -8.35 -2.93
C ALA A 123 0.65 -7.82 -1.88
N ILE A 124 1.10 -7.69 -0.63
CA ILE A 124 0.28 -7.17 0.47
C ILE A 124 -0.16 -5.73 0.16
N GLY A 125 0.75 -4.89 -0.32
CA GLY A 125 0.44 -3.50 -0.67
C GLY A 125 -0.65 -3.37 -1.73
N ILE A 126 -0.59 -4.19 -2.79
CA ILE A 126 -1.59 -4.23 -3.85
C ILE A 126 -2.95 -4.70 -3.31
N VAL A 127 -2.97 -5.75 -2.48
CA VAL A 127 -4.22 -6.30 -1.90
C VAL A 127 -4.86 -5.28 -0.95
N ILE A 128 -4.11 -4.70 -0.03
CA ILE A 128 -4.63 -3.72 0.95
C ILE A 128 -5.21 -2.49 0.25
N ARG A 129 -4.63 -2.04 -0.86
CA ARG A 129 -5.16 -0.89 -1.64
C ARG A 129 -6.55 -1.12 -2.23
N THR A 130 -6.97 -2.36 -2.43
CA THR A 130 -8.36 -2.68 -2.83
C THR A 130 -9.34 -2.66 -1.67
N GLY A 131 -8.84 -2.50 -0.44
CA GLY A 131 -9.60 -2.63 0.80
C GLY A 131 -9.80 -4.09 1.21
N ALA A 132 -8.91 -4.98 0.77
CA ALA A 132 -8.84 -6.40 1.11
C ALA A 132 -7.68 -6.68 2.07
N SER A 133 -7.59 -7.94 2.54
CA SER A 133 -6.45 -8.48 3.29
C SER A 133 -6.04 -9.82 2.67
N THR A 134 -4.77 -10.21 2.85
CA THR A 134 -4.31 -11.55 2.50
C THR A 134 -4.83 -12.61 3.48
N GLY A 135 -5.37 -12.16 4.60
CA GLY A 135 -5.90 -12.99 5.70
C GLY A 135 -4.86 -13.19 6.81
N GLY A 136 -5.33 -13.30 8.06
CA GLY A 136 -4.44 -13.54 9.20
C GLY A 136 -3.94 -12.27 9.89
N MET A 137 -2.63 -12.17 10.08
CA MET A 137 -2.01 -11.13 10.92
C MET A 137 -1.98 -9.73 10.31
N ASP A 138 -2.29 -9.55 9.06
CA ASP A 138 -2.45 -8.23 8.43
C ASP A 138 -3.81 -7.56 8.76
N ILE A 139 -4.77 -8.27 9.35
CA ILE A 139 -6.05 -7.70 9.79
C ILE A 139 -5.90 -6.75 10.99
N PRO A 140 -5.19 -7.08 12.09
CA PRO A 140 -5.00 -6.17 13.21
C PRO A 140 -4.44 -4.79 12.83
N PRO A 141 -3.38 -4.65 12.01
CA PRO A 141 -2.93 -3.36 11.50
C PRO A 141 -4.00 -2.55 10.77
N LEU A 142 -4.84 -3.20 9.96
CA LEU A 142 -5.95 -2.56 9.26
C LEU A 142 -7.04 -2.06 10.21
N VAL A 143 -7.35 -2.84 11.25
CA VAL A 143 -8.29 -2.45 12.31
C VAL A 143 -7.76 -1.25 13.08
N LEU A 144 -6.49 -1.28 13.50
CA LEU A 144 -5.84 -0.17 14.19
C LEU A 144 -5.77 1.09 13.33
N ASN A 145 -5.51 0.95 12.04
CA ASN A 145 -5.55 2.07 11.11
C ASN A 145 -6.95 2.71 11.06
N LYS A 146 -8.01 1.90 11.00
CA LYS A 146 -9.38 2.41 10.96
C LYS A 146 -9.80 3.08 12.27
N LEU A 147 -9.43 2.54 13.41
CA LEU A 147 -9.83 3.03 14.72
C LEU A 147 -8.98 4.22 15.20
N PHE A 148 -7.67 4.13 15.02
CA PHE A 148 -6.68 5.06 15.57
C PHE A 148 -5.90 5.85 14.52
N ARG A 149 -6.13 5.60 13.22
CA ARG A 149 -5.42 6.21 12.09
C ARG A 149 -3.90 5.97 12.09
N LEU A 150 -3.47 4.88 12.74
CA LEU A 150 -2.07 4.47 12.72
C LEU A 150 -1.66 3.98 11.33
N PRO A 151 -0.44 4.28 10.85
CA PRO A 151 0.04 3.76 9.58
C PRO A 151 0.06 2.23 9.56
N VAL A 152 -0.50 1.60 8.51
CA VAL A 152 -0.59 0.15 8.39
C VAL A 152 0.79 -0.49 8.37
N SER A 153 1.72 0.08 7.61
CA SER A 153 3.10 -0.42 7.49
C SER A 153 3.84 -0.44 8.84
N VAL A 154 3.70 0.63 9.63
CA VAL A 154 4.36 0.74 10.95
C VAL A 154 3.79 -0.27 11.94
N THR A 155 2.45 -0.40 12.00
CA THR A 155 1.80 -1.36 12.90
C THR A 155 2.09 -2.80 12.50
N MET A 156 2.16 -3.09 11.21
CA MET A 156 2.52 -4.40 10.69
C MET A 156 3.96 -4.78 11.05
N TYR A 157 4.90 -3.86 10.81
CA TYR A 157 6.29 -4.02 11.25
C TYR A 157 6.40 -4.33 12.75
N LEU A 158 5.67 -3.59 13.58
CA LEU A 158 5.70 -3.77 15.02
C LEU A 158 5.21 -5.17 15.45
N PHE A 159 4.08 -5.62 14.88
CA PHE A 159 3.55 -6.96 15.18
C PHE A 159 4.50 -8.06 14.74
N ASP A 160 5.01 -7.98 13.53
CA ASP A 160 5.91 -9.00 12.99
C ASP A 160 7.27 -9.00 13.71
N PHE A 161 7.75 -7.84 14.12
CA PHE A 161 8.97 -7.74 14.94
C PHE A 161 8.80 -8.40 16.31
N VAL A 162 7.65 -8.19 16.96
CA VAL A 162 7.34 -8.87 18.23
C VAL A 162 7.26 -10.39 18.02
N ILE A 163 6.64 -10.83 16.93
CA ILE A 163 6.54 -12.27 16.60
C ILE A 163 7.93 -12.87 16.37
N LEU A 164 8.83 -12.16 15.68
CA LEU A 164 10.21 -12.63 15.51
C LEU A 164 10.97 -12.74 16.82
N ILE A 165 10.81 -11.78 17.74
CA ILE A 165 11.42 -11.87 19.08
C ILE A 165 10.93 -13.14 19.79
N LEU A 166 9.64 -13.45 19.70
CA LEU A 166 9.09 -14.68 20.28
C LEU A 166 9.67 -15.95 19.62
N GLN A 167 9.87 -15.94 18.32
CA GLN A 167 10.49 -17.05 17.60
C GLN A 167 11.99 -17.21 17.86
N ALA A 168 12.68 -16.13 18.26
CA ALA A 168 14.12 -16.16 18.54
C ALA A 168 14.52 -17.17 19.62
N PHE A 169 13.58 -17.58 20.46
CA PHE A 169 13.81 -18.66 21.44
C PHE A 169 13.92 -20.06 20.81
N SER A 170 13.49 -20.22 19.57
CA SER A 170 13.41 -21.52 18.87
C SER A 170 14.21 -21.55 17.56
N CYS A 171 14.82 -20.44 17.16
CA CYS A 171 15.52 -20.27 15.90
C CYS A 171 16.99 -19.88 16.14
N THR A 172 17.83 -20.07 15.15
CA THR A 172 19.22 -19.63 15.16
C THR A 172 19.32 -18.10 15.05
N GLY A 173 20.41 -17.51 15.56
CA GLY A 173 20.62 -16.07 15.46
C GLY A 173 20.63 -15.56 14.00
N GLU A 174 21.16 -16.35 13.06
CA GLU A 174 21.18 -16.00 11.64
C GLU A 174 19.79 -15.98 11.04
N GLU A 175 18.94 -16.97 11.32
CA GLU A 175 17.53 -17.00 10.86
C GLU A 175 16.76 -15.78 11.37
N VAL A 176 16.97 -15.39 12.63
CA VAL A 176 16.33 -14.19 13.20
C VAL A 176 16.79 -12.92 12.49
N LEU A 177 18.10 -12.78 12.20
CA LEU A 177 18.63 -11.63 11.47
C LEU A 177 18.09 -11.52 10.06
N TYR A 178 18.00 -12.64 9.33
CA TYR A 178 17.36 -12.66 8.00
C TYR A 178 15.86 -12.36 8.09
N GLY A 179 15.17 -12.85 9.11
CA GLY A 179 13.77 -12.52 9.37
C GLY A 179 13.55 -11.03 9.62
N ILE A 180 14.41 -10.38 10.43
CA ILE A 180 14.37 -8.93 10.66
C ILE A 180 14.58 -8.18 9.34
N LEU A 181 15.57 -8.56 8.55
CA LEU A 181 15.86 -7.94 7.26
C LEU A 181 14.69 -8.11 6.28
N LEU A 182 14.09 -9.29 6.24
CA LEU A 182 12.91 -9.59 5.43
C LEU A 182 11.74 -8.65 5.79
N ILE A 183 11.44 -8.53 7.10
CA ILE A 183 10.36 -7.67 7.59
C ILE A 183 10.63 -6.20 7.23
N LEU A 184 11.84 -5.72 7.40
CA LEU A 184 12.22 -4.36 7.01
C LEU A 184 11.98 -4.10 5.53
N ILE A 185 12.44 -5.01 4.66
CA ILE A 185 12.30 -4.86 3.21
C ILE A 185 10.82 -4.84 2.82
N TYR A 186 10.05 -5.86 3.23
CA TYR A 186 8.66 -5.91 2.79
C TYR A 186 7.81 -4.76 3.38
N THR A 187 8.11 -4.29 4.58
CA THR A 187 7.40 -3.16 5.18
C THR A 187 7.69 -1.85 4.44
N ILE A 188 8.95 -1.60 4.05
CA ILE A 188 9.31 -0.44 3.24
C ILE A 188 8.59 -0.48 1.88
N VAL A 189 8.58 -1.65 1.23
CA VAL A 189 7.90 -1.84 -0.06
C VAL A 189 6.39 -1.67 0.09
N LEU A 190 5.79 -2.26 1.12
CA LEU A 190 4.39 -2.09 1.47
C LEU A 190 4.02 -0.62 1.63
N ASP A 191 4.79 0.12 2.43
CA ASP A 191 4.56 1.55 2.66
C ASP A 191 4.59 2.33 1.35
N LYS A 192 5.61 2.12 0.52
CA LYS A 192 5.70 2.72 -0.82
C LYS A 192 4.50 2.36 -1.69
N CYS A 193 4.07 1.09 -1.71
CA CYS A 193 2.89 0.65 -2.45
C CYS A 193 1.61 1.35 -1.95
N LEU A 194 1.43 1.51 -0.65
CA LEU A 194 0.28 2.21 -0.07
C LEU A 194 0.28 3.71 -0.42
N MET A 195 1.44 4.33 -0.48
CA MET A 195 1.59 5.76 -0.80
C MET A 195 1.39 6.08 -2.29
N ILE A 196 1.55 5.12 -3.21
CA ILE A 196 1.40 5.36 -4.64
C ILE A 196 0.03 5.99 -4.96
N GLY A 197 0.03 7.21 -5.50
CA GLY A 197 -1.17 7.93 -5.94
C GLY A 197 -1.99 8.58 -4.82
N THR A 198 -1.52 8.55 -3.56
CA THR A 198 -2.07 9.35 -2.47
C THR A 198 -1.32 10.68 -2.31
N GLU A 199 -0.12 10.76 -2.87
CA GLU A 199 0.69 11.97 -2.83
C GLU A 199 -0.04 13.18 -3.43
N LYS A 200 0.03 14.29 -2.72
CA LYS A 200 -0.46 15.59 -3.19
C LYS A 200 0.72 16.42 -3.68
N VAL A 201 0.41 17.26 -4.65
CA VAL A 201 1.41 18.10 -5.30
C VAL A 201 0.87 19.51 -5.35
N GLU A 202 1.63 20.44 -4.86
CA GLU A 202 1.40 21.86 -5.01
C GLU A 202 1.96 22.31 -6.36
N ILE A 203 1.14 23.01 -7.12
CA ILE A 203 1.53 23.62 -8.39
C ILE A 203 1.40 25.12 -8.23
N LYS A 204 2.47 25.84 -8.53
CA LYS A 204 2.51 27.28 -8.64
C LYS A 204 2.80 27.65 -10.09
N VAL A 205 1.94 28.49 -10.67
CA VAL A 205 2.09 28.97 -12.04
C VAL A 205 2.23 30.48 -12.02
N ILE A 206 3.26 30.97 -12.68
CA ILE A 206 3.49 32.40 -12.95
C ILE A 206 3.32 32.59 -14.46
N SER A 207 2.33 33.38 -14.85
CA SER A 207 1.99 33.64 -16.25
C SER A 207 1.20 34.92 -16.38
N HIS A 208 1.32 35.60 -17.50
CA HIS A 208 0.44 36.74 -17.82
C HIS A 208 -1.01 36.30 -18.05
N GLU A 209 -1.22 35.03 -18.45
CA GLU A 209 -2.53 34.41 -18.66
C GLU A 209 -3.11 33.74 -17.38
N HIS A 210 -2.70 34.22 -16.19
CA HIS A 210 -3.05 33.62 -14.91
C HIS A 210 -4.56 33.42 -14.70
N GLU A 211 -5.38 34.37 -15.14
CA GLU A 211 -6.82 34.31 -14.97
C GLU A 211 -7.45 33.21 -15.84
N ARG A 212 -6.99 33.04 -17.07
CA ARG A 212 -7.42 31.95 -17.96
C ARG A 212 -6.98 30.58 -17.40
N ILE A 213 -5.75 30.49 -16.92
CA ILE A 213 -5.22 29.28 -16.28
C ILE A 213 -6.04 28.93 -15.04
N ARG A 214 -6.41 29.92 -14.22
CA ARG A 214 -7.27 29.73 -13.06
C ARG A 214 -8.62 29.13 -13.43
N GLN A 215 -9.29 29.71 -14.44
CA GLN A 215 -10.60 29.26 -14.90
C GLN A 215 -10.56 27.83 -15.41
N GLU A 216 -9.58 27.50 -16.23
CA GLU A 216 -9.43 26.15 -16.81
C GLU A 216 -9.08 25.10 -15.75
N ILE A 217 -8.25 25.41 -14.74
CA ILE A 217 -7.97 24.49 -13.63
C ILE A 217 -9.27 24.22 -12.83
N LEU A 218 -10.10 25.23 -12.58
CA LEU A 218 -11.37 25.09 -11.88
C LEU A 218 -12.36 24.23 -12.68
N GLN A 219 -12.45 24.43 -14.00
CA GLN A 219 -13.43 23.77 -14.86
C GLN A 219 -13.02 22.37 -15.29
N GLU A 220 -11.78 22.19 -15.78
CA GLU A 220 -11.34 20.91 -16.34
C GLU A 220 -10.74 19.96 -15.32
N ILE A 221 -10.06 20.48 -14.29
CA ILE A 221 -9.39 19.66 -13.28
C ILE A 221 -10.26 19.50 -12.03
N ASP A 222 -11.23 20.41 -11.83
CA ASP A 222 -12.11 20.46 -10.65
C ASP A 222 -11.29 20.55 -9.34
N ARG A 223 -10.30 21.44 -9.30
CA ARG A 223 -9.45 21.69 -8.13
C ARG A 223 -9.48 23.13 -7.73
N GLY A 224 -9.43 23.37 -6.39
CA GLY A 224 -9.35 24.70 -5.82
C GLY A 224 -8.10 25.44 -6.30
N VAL A 225 -8.25 26.72 -6.53
CA VAL A 225 -7.19 27.64 -6.94
C VAL A 225 -7.16 28.80 -5.99
N THR A 226 -5.96 29.23 -5.61
CA THR A 226 -5.70 30.45 -4.85
C THR A 226 -4.80 31.36 -5.66
N ILE A 227 -5.16 32.63 -5.78
CA ILE A 227 -4.29 33.64 -6.39
C ILE A 227 -3.46 34.29 -5.29
N LEU A 228 -2.15 34.32 -5.51
CA LEU A 228 -1.20 35.02 -4.64
C LEU A 228 -0.62 36.20 -5.39
N ASN A 229 -0.75 37.39 -4.81
CA ASN A 229 -0.12 38.60 -5.35
C ASN A 229 1.34 38.65 -4.97
N GLY A 230 2.19 38.93 -5.94
CA GLY A 230 3.63 39.04 -5.77
C GLY A 230 4.23 40.14 -6.63
N GLN A 231 5.54 40.28 -6.53
CA GLN A 231 6.30 41.20 -7.37
C GLN A 231 7.52 40.46 -7.95
N THR A 232 7.81 40.69 -9.23
CA THR A 232 9.00 40.14 -9.87
C THR A 232 10.26 40.77 -9.27
N GLY A 233 11.28 39.93 -8.99
CA GLY A 233 12.48 40.41 -8.28
C GLY A 233 13.34 41.38 -9.11
N TYR A 234 13.39 41.21 -10.41
CA TYR A 234 14.22 42.02 -11.31
C TYR A 234 13.51 43.28 -11.78
N MET A 235 12.34 43.14 -12.41
CA MET A 235 11.59 44.26 -12.99
C MET A 235 10.71 44.96 -11.98
N ARG A 236 10.49 44.36 -10.79
CA ARG A 236 9.56 44.87 -9.75
C ARG A 236 8.13 45.09 -10.25
N GLU A 237 7.74 44.33 -11.24
CA GLU A 237 6.37 44.33 -11.77
C GLU A 237 5.47 43.47 -10.91
N ASN A 238 4.21 43.92 -10.76
CA ASN A 238 3.21 43.13 -10.07
C ASN A 238 2.90 41.87 -10.88
N THR A 239 2.85 40.73 -10.20
CA THR A 239 2.52 39.42 -10.83
C THR A 239 1.58 38.65 -9.92
N GLU A 240 0.75 37.84 -10.53
CA GLU A 240 -0.17 36.94 -9.83
C GLU A 240 0.26 35.49 -10.04
N LEU A 241 0.37 34.77 -8.93
CA LEU A 241 0.66 33.35 -8.92
C LEU A 241 -0.64 32.55 -8.77
N VAL A 242 -0.85 31.61 -9.65
CA VAL A 242 -1.90 30.61 -9.53
C VAL A 242 -1.38 29.45 -8.71
N LEU A 243 -1.90 29.25 -7.52
CA LEU A 243 -1.55 28.14 -6.63
C LEU A 243 -2.70 27.14 -6.63
N SER A 244 -2.39 25.87 -6.89
CA SER A 244 -3.36 24.78 -6.79
C SER A 244 -2.70 23.53 -6.22
N VAL A 245 -3.49 22.75 -5.47
CA VAL A 245 -3.03 21.44 -4.97
C VAL A 245 -3.81 20.35 -5.67
N VAL A 246 -3.08 19.45 -6.30
CA VAL A 246 -3.64 18.37 -7.12
C VAL A 246 -3.08 17.00 -6.70
N SER A 247 -3.66 15.92 -7.17
CA SER A 247 -3.04 14.60 -7.03
C SER A 247 -1.86 14.44 -7.99
N SER A 248 -0.88 13.61 -7.65
CA SER A 248 0.26 13.29 -8.54
C SER A 248 -0.16 12.83 -9.93
N ARG A 249 -1.35 12.20 -10.06
CA ARG A 249 -1.91 11.74 -11.34
C ARG A 249 -2.40 12.88 -12.22
N GLU A 250 -2.81 13.99 -11.62
CA GLU A 250 -3.37 15.16 -12.33
C GLU A 250 -2.29 16.13 -12.80
N VAL A 251 -1.07 16.05 -12.23
CA VAL A 251 0.06 16.94 -12.57
C VAL A 251 0.32 16.99 -14.08
N GLY A 252 0.30 15.81 -14.75
CA GLY A 252 0.53 15.74 -16.19
C GLY A 252 -0.55 16.48 -17.02
N ARG A 253 -1.81 16.44 -16.56
CA ARG A 253 -2.93 17.16 -17.20
C ARG A 253 -2.80 18.66 -16.98
N VAL A 254 -2.54 19.09 -15.74
CA VAL A 254 -2.34 20.51 -15.41
C VAL A 254 -1.18 21.10 -16.19
N ARG A 255 -0.03 20.41 -16.26
CA ARG A 255 1.11 20.87 -17.04
C ARG A 255 0.79 21.06 -18.52
N LYS A 256 0.08 20.10 -19.13
CA LYS A 256 -0.36 20.21 -20.55
C LYS A 256 -1.32 21.38 -20.75
N LEU A 257 -2.27 21.54 -19.84
CA LEU A 257 -3.25 22.63 -19.87
C LEU A 257 -2.56 24.00 -19.78
N VAL A 258 -1.70 24.19 -18.79
CA VAL A 258 -0.95 25.44 -18.62
C VAL A 258 -0.11 25.75 -19.87
N HIS A 259 0.62 24.76 -20.39
CA HIS A 259 1.49 24.95 -21.56
C HIS A 259 0.73 25.20 -22.85
N SER A 260 -0.53 24.73 -22.97
CA SER A 260 -1.41 25.03 -24.10
C SER A 260 -1.96 26.45 -24.07
N ILE A 261 -2.06 27.08 -22.91
CA ILE A 261 -2.53 28.46 -22.73
C ILE A 261 -1.34 29.43 -22.86
N ASP A 262 -0.26 29.15 -22.15
CA ASP A 262 0.97 29.94 -22.19
C ASP A 262 2.19 29.03 -22.18
N SER A 263 2.87 28.94 -23.33
CA SER A 263 4.08 28.14 -23.49
C SER A 263 5.27 28.68 -22.71
N SER A 264 5.23 29.97 -22.33
CA SER A 264 6.26 30.65 -21.54
C SER A 264 6.02 30.65 -20.04
N ALA A 265 4.89 30.09 -19.59
CA ALA A 265 4.52 30.03 -18.18
C ALA A 265 5.61 29.36 -17.33
N PHE A 266 5.94 29.97 -16.20
CA PHE A 266 6.86 29.39 -15.23
C PHE A 266 6.08 28.52 -14.23
N LEU A 267 6.41 27.23 -14.20
CA LEU A 267 5.70 26.24 -13.42
C LEU A 267 6.59 25.63 -12.34
N ILE A 268 6.19 25.77 -11.07
CA ILE A 268 6.83 25.11 -9.94
C ILE A 268 5.95 23.96 -9.48
N ILE A 269 6.53 22.78 -9.34
CA ILE A 269 5.84 21.57 -8.91
C ILE A 269 6.54 21.03 -7.66
N SER A 270 5.87 21.06 -6.51
CA SER A 270 6.42 20.63 -5.23
C SER A 270 5.57 19.53 -4.61
N ARG A 271 6.21 18.48 -4.08
CA ARG A 271 5.49 17.47 -3.28
C ARG A 271 5.06 18.06 -1.95
N VAL A 272 3.83 17.79 -1.56
CA VAL A 272 3.29 18.25 -0.29
C VAL A 272 3.14 17.05 0.64
N THR A 273 3.72 17.15 1.82
CA THR A 273 3.69 16.08 2.82
C THR A 273 2.27 15.88 3.37
N GLU A 274 1.54 16.95 3.60
CA GLU A 274 0.18 16.90 4.14
C GLU A 274 -0.67 18.06 3.63
N VAL A 275 -1.92 17.76 3.27
CA VAL A 275 -2.94 18.75 2.90
C VAL A 275 -4.22 18.42 3.65
N ARG A 276 -4.71 19.38 4.44
CA ARG A 276 -6.00 19.28 5.13
C ARG A 276 -6.93 20.40 4.65
N GLY A 277 -8.21 20.11 4.54
CA GLY A 277 -9.22 21.08 4.18
C GLY A 277 -10.25 20.54 3.19
N ARG A 278 -11.10 21.47 2.68
CA ARG A 278 -12.18 21.15 1.74
C ARG A 278 -11.63 20.60 0.42
N GLY A 279 -12.24 19.52 -0.06
CA GLY A 279 -11.82 18.82 -1.26
C GLY A 279 -10.66 17.82 -1.07
N PHE A 280 -10.11 17.71 0.17
CA PHE A 280 -9.05 16.74 0.54
C PHE A 280 -9.44 15.86 1.72
N THR A 281 -9.66 16.46 2.89
CA THR A 281 -10.09 15.77 4.12
C THR A 281 -11.55 16.05 4.49
N GLN A 282 -12.17 17.03 3.87
CA GLN A 282 -13.57 17.41 4.03
C GLN A 282 -14.26 17.38 2.66
N GLU A 283 -15.57 17.10 2.64
CA GLU A 283 -16.36 17.12 1.41
C GLU A 283 -16.37 18.52 0.76
N LYS A 284 -16.43 18.54 -0.58
CA LYS A 284 -16.54 19.79 -1.34
C LYS A 284 -17.97 20.33 -1.18
N GLU A 285 -18.16 21.34 -0.39
CA GLU A 285 -19.38 22.18 -0.40
C GLU A 285 -19.03 23.52 -1.07
N TYR A 286 -19.50 23.70 -2.28
CA TYR A 286 -19.53 25.03 -2.91
C TYR A 286 -20.84 25.67 -2.51
N LYS A 287 -20.78 26.74 -1.70
CA LYS A 287 -21.89 27.66 -1.45
C LYS A 287 -21.93 28.71 -2.55
#